data_4ca99aa311c2c552a7f66688e0095cb8
#
_entry.id   4ca99aa311c2c552a7f66688e0095cb8
#
_cell.length_a   1.000
_cell.length_b   1.000
_cell.length_c   1.000
_cell.angle_alpha   90.00
_cell.angle_beta   90.00
_cell.angle_gamma   90.00
#
_symmetry.space_group_name_H-M   'P 1'
#
loop_
_entity.id
_entity.type
_entity.pdbx_description
1 polymer ?
#
loop_
_entity_poly.entity_id
_entity_poly.type
_entity_poly.pdbx_seq_one_letter_code
_entity_poly.pdbx_strand_id
1 'polypeptide(L)'
;MLSFLKSKPEASFPWQVIESPEHLESLLEGTTVFFKHSPRCFISRSVKSSFEAKAQIFDFNYYLINVIDQRDLSNLLAKHTQVVHQSPQLIVVKNKTCLHHSSHEGILASDVLEAFE
;
A
#
# COMPACT_ATOMS: atom_id res chain seq x y z
N MET A 1 5.95 17.06 28.62
CA MET A 1 6.12 16.66 28.02
C MET A 1 6.36 15.96 27.54
N LEU A 2 6.21 15.99 27.70
CA LEU A 2 6.46 15.39 27.13
C LEU A 2 6.50 14.74 26.60
N SER A 3 6.30 14.85 26.68
CA SER A 3 6.29 14.27 26.03
C SER A 3 6.18 13.81 25.62
N PHE A 4 6.04 13.90 25.83
CA PHE A 4 5.93 13.44 25.27
C PHE A 4 5.82 13.08 24.70
N LEU A 5 5.84 13.34 25.04
CA LEU A 5 5.80 13.07 24.38
C LEU A 5 5.72 12.45 23.76
N LYS A 6 5.78 12.44 23.71
CA LYS A 6 5.60 11.95 23.03
C LYS A 6 5.29 11.31 22.20
N SER A 7 5.14 11.34 22.26
CA SER A 7 4.82 10.81 21.55
C SER A 7 4.37 10.76 20.73
N LYS A 8 4.52 11.06 20.53
CA LYS A 8 3.96 11.15 19.80
C LYS A 8 3.35 10.84 19.05
N PRO A 9 2.95 10.89 19.33
CA PRO A 9 2.27 10.09 18.50
C PRO A 9 2.78 10.10 17.26
N GLU A 10 3.63 9.73 17.34
CA GLU A 10 3.92 9.64 16.22
C GLU A 10 2.89 9.38 15.41
N ALA A 11 2.76 10.11 14.53
CA ALA A 11 1.69 9.91 13.66
C ALA A 11 1.85 8.59 12.95
N SER A 12 0.83 7.78 12.99
CA SER A 12 0.85 6.56 12.23
C SER A 12 0.76 6.91 10.74
N PHE A 13 1.24 6.01 9.90
CA PHE A 13 1.18 6.21 8.46
C PHE A 13 -0.28 6.30 8.01
N PRO A 14 -0.61 7.17 7.04
CA PRO A 14 -2.02 7.44 6.68
C PRO A 14 -2.63 6.37 5.77
N TRP A 15 -2.59 5.13 6.19
CA TRP A 15 -3.25 4.06 5.45
C TRP A 15 -4.76 4.24 5.49
N GLN A 16 -5.38 4.05 4.33
CA GLN A 16 -6.84 4.00 4.21
C GLN A 16 -7.26 2.57 3.90
N VAL A 17 -8.54 2.27 4.11
CA VAL A 17 -9.09 0.93 3.94
C VAL A 17 -10.06 0.94 2.77
N ILE A 18 -10.00 -0.09 1.92
CA ILE A 18 -10.93 -0.26 0.82
C ILE A 18 -12.20 -0.89 1.38
N GLU A 19 -13.34 -0.28 1.10
CA GLU A 19 -14.60 -0.65 1.75
C GLU A 19 -15.46 -1.63 0.95
N SER A 20 -15.22 -1.74 -0.36
CA SER A 20 -16.05 -2.59 -1.22
C SER A 20 -15.35 -2.80 -2.56
N PRO A 21 -15.79 -3.79 -3.35
CA PRO A 21 -15.28 -3.93 -4.71
C PRO A 21 -15.49 -2.68 -5.56
N GLU A 22 -16.63 -2.00 -5.40
CA GLU A 22 -16.91 -0.78 -6.14
C GLU A 22 -15.96 0.34 -5.74
N HIS A 23 -15.64 0.42 -4.45
CA HIS A 23 -14.67 1.39 -3.97
C HIS A 23 -13.30 1.14 -4.61
N LEU A 24 -12.87 -0.13 -4.64
CA LEU A 24 -11.61 -0.48 -5.29
C LEU A 24 -11.60 -0.02 -6.75
N GLU A 25 -12.67 -0.30 -7.48
CA GLU A 25 -12.75 0.05 -8.88
C GLU A 25 -12.67 1.55 -9.09
N SER A 26 -13.30 2.33 -8.21
CA SER A 26 -13.24 3.79 -8.31
C SER A 26 -11.82 4.30 -8.05
N LEU A 27 -11.08 3.65 -7.17
CA LEU A 27 -9.70 4.05 -6.87
C LEU A 27 -8.75 3.86 -8.06
N LEU A 28 -9.07 2.94 -8.94
CA LEU A 28 -8.24 2.70 -10.13
C LEU A 28 -8.32 3.84 -11.14
N GLU A 29 -9.36 4.67 -11.05
CA GLU A 29 -9.53 5.80 -11.96
C GLU A 29 -8.57 6.96 -11.67
N GLY A 30 -8.05 7.02 -10.46
CA GLY A 30 -7.15 8.10 -10.06
C GLY A 30 -5.73 7.62 -9.84
N THR A 31 -5.04 8.26 -8.90
CA THR A 31 -3.67 7.92 -8.52
C THR A 31 -3.70 7.28 -7.15
N THR A 32 -3.37 6.01 -7.08
CA THR A 32 -3.49 5.25 -5.83
C THR A 32 -2.31 4.32 -5.63
N VAL A 33 -1.84 4.25 -4.40
CA VAL A 33 -0.79 3.33 -3.98
C VAL A 33 -1.44 2.27 -3.11
N PHE A 34 -1.34 1.02 -3.53
CA PHE A 34 -1.88 -0.11 -2.79
C PHE A 34 -0.74 -0.90 -2.16
N PHE A 35 -0.91 -1.27 -0.90
CA PHE A 35 0.04 -2.14 -0.21
C PHE A 35 -0.70 -3.37 0.30
N LYS A 36 -0.36 -4.54 -0.24
CA LYS A 36 -0.93 -5.80 0.22
C LYS A 36 -0.10 -6.31 1.39
N HIS A 37 -0.75 -6.58 2.50
CA HIS A 37 -0.08 -6.90 3.76
C HIS A 37 -0.65 -8.18 4.37
N SER A 38 0.25 -9.04 4.81
CA SER A 38 -0.11 -10.24 5.57
C SER A 38 0.31 -10.02 7.03
N PRO A 39 -0.64 -9.71 7.92
CA PRO A 39 -0.28 -9.34 9.31
C PRO A 39 0.40 -10.43 10.11
N ARG A 40 0.25 -11.69 9.71
CA ARG A 40 0.86 -12.81 10.42
C ARG A 40 2.24 -13.18 9.88
N CYS A 41 2.68 -12.53 8.82
CA CYS A 41 3.97 -12.84 8.20
C CYS A 41 5.02 -11.84 8.69
N PHE A 42 6.12 -12.36 9.25
CA PHE A 42 7.18 -11.50 9.76
C PHE A 42 7.76 -10.62 8.65
N ILE A 43 7.99 -11.18 7.48
CA ILE A 43 8.56 -10.42 6.36
C ILE A 43 7.63 -9.30 5.96
N SER A 44 6.32 -9.57 5.89
CA SER A 44 5.35 -8.54 5.53
C SER A 44 5.35 -7.41 6.55
N ARG A 45 5.40 -7.74 7.85
CA ARG A 45 5.43 -6.72 8.91
C ARG A 45 6.70 -5.88 8.82
N SER A 46 7.83 -6.52 8.58
CA SER A 46 9.12 -5.84 8.50
C SER A 46 9.17 -4.91 7.28
N VAL A 47 8.73 -5.39 6.14
CA VAL A 47 8.72 -4.59 4.91
C VAL A 47 7.77 -3.40 5.04
N LYS A 48 6.58 -3.63 5.61
CA LYS A 48 5.61 -2.57 5.83
C LYS A 48 6.19 -1.48 6.74
N SER A 49 6.83 -1.89 7.82
CA SER A 49 7.44 -0.96 8.77
C SER A 49 8.53 -0.11 8.11
N SER A 50 9.38 -0.75 7.32
CA SER A 50 10.43 -0.05 6.58
C SER A 50 9.85 0.92 5.56
N PHE A 51 8.81 0.51 4.85
CA PHE A 51 8.13 1.38 3.89
C PHE A 51 7.58 2.61 4.59
N GLU A 52 6.88 2.43 5.70
CA GLU A 52 6.27 3.54 6.45
C GLU A 52 7.32 4.52 6.95
N ALA A 53 8.46 4.00 7.38
CA ALA A 53 9.52 4.85 7.93
C ALA A 53 10.18 5.73 6.87
N LYS A 54 10.19 5.29 5.62
CA LYS A 54 10.94 5.95 4.55
C LYS A 54 10.08 6.61 3.50
N ALA A 55 8.78 6.28 3.44
CA ALA A 55 7.90 6.85 2.42
C ALA A 55 7.69 8.33 2.66
N GLN A 56 7.75 9.10 1.59
CA GLN A 56 7.43 10.51 1.63
C GLN A 56 5.96 10.66 1.26
N ILE A 57 5.21 11.28 2.16
CA ILE A 57 3.77 11.43 1.98
C ILE A 57 3.53 12.71 1.20
N PHE A 58 3.14 12.54 -0.08
CA PHE A 58 2.73 13.65 -0.92
C PHE A 58 1.22 13.59 -1.09
N ASP A 59 0.71 14.07 -2.20
CA ASP A 59 -0.72 14.02 -2.49
C ASP A 59 -1.15 12.66 -3.04
N PHE A 60 -0.57 11.59 -2.52
CA PHE A 60 -0.93 10.24 -2.93
C PHE A 60 -1.91 9.64 -1.93
N ASN A 61 -2.77 8.77 -2.44
CA ASN A 61 -3.69 8.01 -1.61
C ASN A 61 -3.08 6.64 -1.35
N TYR A 62 -2.89 6.31 -0.09
CA TYR A 62 -2.26 5.04 0.33
C TYR A 62 -3.33 4.13 0.92
N TYR A 63 -3.52 2.98 0.30
CA TYR A 63 -4.51 2.01 0.73
C TYR A 63 -3.85 0.71 1.14
N LEU A 64 -4.20 0.21 2.32
CA LEU A 64 -3.68 -1.04 2.85
C LEU A 64 -4.73 -2.13 2.63
N ILE A 65 -4.30 -3.25 2.06
CA ILE A 65 -5.15 -4.42 1.89
C ILE A 65 -4.62 -5.51 2.80
N ASN A 66 -5.42 -5.90 3.80
CA ASN A 66 -5.10 -7.04 4.65
C ASN A 66 -5.51 -8.29 3.88
N VAL A 67 -4.52 -9.06 3.41
CA VAL A 67 -4.80 -10.18 2.50
C VAL A 67 -5.49 -11.35 3.20
N ILE A 68 -5.51 -11.37 4.53
CA ILE A 68 -6.24 -12.40 5.27
C ILE A 68 -7.73 -12.06 5.29
N ASP A 69 -8.06 -10.82 5.66
CA ASP A 69 -9.46 -10.38 5.80
C ASP A 69 -10.10 -10.00 4.46
N GLN A 70 -9.29 -9.50 3.52
CA GLN A 70 -9.77 -8.94 2.27
C GLN A 70 -9.18 -9.66 1.06
N ARG A 71 -9.14 -10.99 1.12
CA ARG A 71 -8.57 -11.78 0.04
C ARG A 71 -9.29 -11.53 -1.29
N ASP A 72 -10.60 -11.35 -1.25
CA ASP A 72 -11.38 -11.07 -2.44
C ASP A 72 -10.96 -9.75 -3.10
N LEU A 73 -10.73 -8.71 -2.32
CA LEU A 73 -10.28 -7.43 -2.85
C LEU A 73 -8.85 -7.53 -3.38
N SER A 74 -8.00 -8.29 -2.70
CA SER A 74 -6.64 -8.53 -3.15
C SER A 74 -6.62 -9.22 -4.51
N ASN A 75 -7.48 -10.22 -4.69
CA ASN A 75 -7.59 -10.95 -5.96
C ASN A 75 -8.20 -10.07 -7.04
N LEU A 76 -9.16 -9.23 -6.69
CA LEU A 76 -9.78 -8.32 -7.65
C LEU A 76 -8.76 -7.30 -8.16
N LEU A 77 -7.92 -6.78 -7.28
CA LEU A 77 -6.85 -5.86 -7.69
C LEU A 77 -5.88 -6.55 -8.65
N ALA A 78 -5.51 -7.81 -8.36
CA ALA A 78 -4.65 -8.57 -9.25
C ALA A 78 -5.28 -8.72 -10.63
N LYS A 79 -6.58 -8.97 -10.67
CA LYS A 79 -7.30 -9.12 -11.94
C LYS A 79 -7.30 -7.82 -12.73
N HIS A 80 -7.60 -6.70 -12.10
CA HIS A 80 -7.68 -5.41 -12.78
C HIS A 80 -6.32 -4.92 -13.25
N THR A 81 -5.26 -5.15 -12.49
CA THR A 81 -3.91 -4.66 -12.81
C THR A 81 -3.10 -5.65 -13.62
N GLN A 82 -3.55 -6.92 -13.66
CA GLN A 82 -2.82 -8.02 -14.29
C GLN A 82 -1.47 -8.25 -13.63
N VAL A 83 -1.38 -7.93 -12.35
CA VAL A 83 -0.19 -8.18 -11.53
C VAL A 83 -0.48 -9.39 -10.67
N VAL A 84 0.34 -10.43 -10.80
CA VAL A 84 0.17 -11.67 -10.04
C VAL A 84 0.22 -11.36 -8.54
N HIS A 85 -0.73 -11.90 -7.81
CA HIS A 85 -0.83 -11.67 -6.38
C HIS A 85 0.43 -12.12 -5.64
N GLN A 86 0.96 -11.22 -4.82
CA GLN A 86 2.03 -11.50 -3.87
C GLN A 86 1.70 -10.76 -2.58
N SER A 87 2.37 -11.10 -1.48
CA SER A 87 2.20 -10.41 -0.20
C SER A 87 3.48 -10.59 0.62
N PRO A 88 4.15 -9.51 1.05
CA PRO A 88 3.78 -8.10 0.83
C PRO A 88 3.98 -7.68 -0.62
N GLN A 89 3.14 -6.76 -1.07
CA GLN A 89 3.24 -6.28 -2.45
C GLN A 89 2.82 -4.81 -2.51
N LEU A 90 3.61 -4.02 -3.24
CA LEU A 90 3.32 -2.63 -3.54
C LEU A 90 2.83 -2.55 -4.98
N ILE A 91 1.71 -1.86 -5.20
CA ILE A 91 1.19 -1.63 -6.54
C ILE A 91 0.81 -0.15 -6.66
N VAL A 92 1.37 0.53 -7.65
CA VAL A 92 1.09 1.94 -7.92
C VAL A 92 0.29 2.03 -9.20
N VAL A 93 -0.90 2.65 -9.11
CA VAL A 93 -1.83 2.73 -10.23
C VAL A 93 -2.15 4.19 -10.54
N LYS A 94 -2.24 4.51 -11.82
CA LYS A 94 -2.72 5.82 -12.28
C LYS A 94 -3.59 5.61 -13.52
N ASN A 95 -4.83 6.08 -13.44
CA ASN A 95 -5.78 5.99 -14.57
C ASN A 95 -5.85 4.57 -15.12
N LYS A 96 -6.09 3.60 -14.22
CA LYS A 96 -6.22 2.18 -14.53
C LYS A 96 -4.95 1.49 -14.99
N THR A 97 -3.84 2.21 -15.06
CA THR A 97 -2.56 1.66 -15.52
C THR A 97 -1.66 1.40 -14.32
N CYS A 98 -1.13 0.18 -14.24
CA CYS A 98 -0.13 -0.12 -13.21
C CYS A 98 1.20 0.48 -13.63
N LEU A 99 1.67 1.46 -12.88
CA LEU A 99 2.94 2.14 -13.15
C LEU A 99 4.13 1.39 -12.57
N HIS A 100 3.91 0.68 -11.47
CA HIS A 100 4.97 -0.03 -10.77
C HIS A 100 4.39 -1.08 -9.86
N HIS A 101 5.06 -2.22 -9.75
CA HIS A 101 4.76 -3.19 -8.72
C HIS A 101 6.05 -3.85 -8.24
N SER A 102 6.09 -4.18 -6.95
CA SER A 102 7.20 -4.88 -6.35
C SER A 102 6.70 -5.72 -5.20
N SER A 103 7.48 -6.70 -4.78
CA SER A 103 7.04 -7.61 -3.73
C SER A 103 8.19 -7.99 -2.81
N HIS A 104 7.83 -8.42 -1.60
CA HIS A 104 8.75 -8.90 -0.58
C HIS A 104 9.82 -7.86 -0.28
N GLU A 105 11.06 -8.26 -0.10
CA GLU A 105 12.14 -7.32 0.22
C GLU A 105 12.51 -6.39 -0.93
N GLY A 106 11.95 -6.61 -2.10
CA GLY A 106 12.13 -5.71 -3.23
C GLY A 106 11.32 -4.43 -3.16
N ILE A 107 10.42 -4.31 -2.17
CA ILE A 107 9.60 -3.11 -2.01
C ILE A 107 10.45 -1.98 -1.43
N LEU A 108 10.50 -0.86 -2.14
CA LEU A 108 11.23 0.34 -1.70
C LEU A 108 10.27 1.53 -1.66
N ALA A 109 10.40 2.32 -0.60
CA ALA A 109 9.55 3.52 -0.46
C ALA A 109 9.77 4.50 -1.62
N SER A 110 11.00 4.58 -2.14
CA SER A 110 11.32 5.46 -3.26
C SER A 110 10.61 5.07 -4.56
N ASP A 111 10.13 3.84 -4.66
CA ASP A 111 9.45 3.36 -5.86
C ASP A 111 8.19 4.19 -6.18
N VAL A 112 7.53 4.71 -5.14
CA VAL A 112 6.31 5.48 -5.35
C VAL A 112 6.60 6.76 -6.12
N LEU A 113 7.61 7.52 -5.71
CA LEU A 113 7.98 8.74 -6.41
C LEU A 113 8.50 8.45 -7.80
N GLU A 114 9.34 7.44 -7.92
CA GLU A 114 9.92 7.10 -9.22
C GLU A 114 8.86 6.66 -10.22
N ALA A 115 7.79 6.04 -9.75
CA ALA A 115 6.71 5.60 -10.62
C ALA A 115 6.01 6.78 -11.30
N PHE A 116 6.02 7.96 -10.67
CA PHE A 116 5.34 9.13 -11.22
C PHE A 116 6.27 10.08 -11.94
N GLU A 117 7.54 9.73 -12.06
CA GLU A 117 8.47 10.50 -12.89
C GLU A 117 8.37 10.05 -14.35
#